data_22226af0dc58588696cfbcefed41f7ee
#
_entry.id   22226af0dc58588696cfbcefed41f7ee
#
_cell.length_a   1.000
_cell.length_b   1.000
_cell.length_c   1.000
_cell.angle_alpha   90.00
_cell.angle_beta   90.00
_cell.angle_gamma   90.00
#
_symmetry.space_group_name_H-M   'P 1'
#
loop_
_entity.id
_entity.type
_entity.pdbx_description
1 polymer ?
#
loop_
_entity_poly.entity_id
_entity_poly.type
_entity_poly.pdbx_seq_one_letter_code
_entity_poly.pdbx_strand_id
1 'polypeptide(L)'
;DKFYPIMSKSKDGSCNPLFFKPNDHSKMMMNMKVSDRSYLEHMIPHHQVAIDMSKRLLLHTNNSYLMVFCRKLIVDQQSEIYLMNNLLNNTYNYTSLLL
;
A
#
# COMPACT_ATOMS: atom_id res chain seq x y z
N ASP A 1 14.76 20.09 4.77
CA ASP A 1 14.13 18.95 4.12
C ASP A 1 13.21 19.40 3.01
N LYS A 2 13.37 18.78 1.85
CA LYS A 2 12.51 19.07 0.72
C LYS A 2 11.33 18.09 0.72
N PHE A 3 10.15 18.64 0.55
CA PHE A 3 8.96 17.84 0.37
C PHE A 3 8.69 17.69 -1.13
N TYR A 4 8.44 16.46 -1.55
CA TYR A 4 8.12 16.16 -2.93
C TYR A 4 6.62 15.92 -3.05
N PRO A 5 5.96 16.44 -4.11
CA PRO A 5 4.53 16.25 -4.25
C PRO A 5 4.19 14.78 -4.48
N ILE A 6 3.14 14.33 -3.83
CA ILE A 6 2.62 12.98 -4.00
C ILE A 6 1.78 12.95 -5.27
N MET A 7 2.06 12.01 -6.15
CA MET A 7 1.43 11.95 -7.46
C MET A 7 -0.03 11.53 -7.40
N SER A 8 -0.33 10.57 -6.55
CA SER A 8 -1.70 10.09 -6.41
C SER A 8 -2.33 10.71 -5.18
N LYS A 9 -3.45 11.39 -5.39
CA LYS A 9 -4.30 11.75 -4.27
C LYS A 9 -5.05 10.49 -3.89
N SER A 10 -4.72 9.92 -2.76
CA SER A 10 -5.51 8.84 -2.22
C SER A 10 -6.94 9.35 -2.01
N LYS A 11 -7.92 8.64 -2.54
CA LYS A 11 -9.33 8.96 -2.29
C LYS A 11 -9.69 8.73 -0.84
N ASP A 12 -8.96 7.88 -0.18
CA ASP A 12 -9.05 7.63 1.24
C ASP A 12 -7.92 8.39 1.91
N GLY A 13 -8.26 9.45 2.64
CA GLY A 13 -7.28 10.29 3.33
C GLY A 13 -6.39 9.52 4.29
N SER A 14 -6.82 8.34 4.76
CA SER A 14 -6.03 7.50 5.65
C SER A 14 -4.77 6.96 5.00
N CYS A 15 -4.72 6.91 3.67
CA CYS A 15 -3.57 6.43 2.91
C CYS A 15 -2.60 7.54 2.53
N ASN A 16 -2.89 8.78 2.87
CA ASN A 16 -2.03 9.91 2.58
C ASN A 16 -1.18 10.24 3.80
N PRO A 17 0.15 10.00 3.75
CA PRO A 17 1.01 10.22 4.92
C PRO A 17 1.08 11.66 5.38
N LEU A 18 0.75 12.63 4.52
CA LEU A 18 0.74 14.05 4.91
C LEU A 18 -0.43 14.38 5.83
N PHE A 19 -1.51 13.63 5.73
CA PHE A 19 -2.72 13.84 6.52
C PHE A 19 -2.96 12.73 7.54
N PHE A 20 -2.03 11.81 7.66
CA PHE A 20 -2.17 10.69 8.58
C PHE A 20 -2.12 11.17 10.02
N LYS A 21 -3.17 10.88 10.76
CA LYS A 21 -3.25 11.12 12.19
C LYS A 21 -3.26 9.76 12.88
N PRO A 22 -2.19 9.38 13.59
CA PRO A 22 -2.08 8.04 14.18
C PRO A 22 -3.26 7.66 15.06
N ASN A 23 -3.78 8.62 15.84
CA ASN A 23 -4.89 8.36 16.73
C ASN A 23 -6.17 8.03 15.98
N ASP A 24 -6.46 8.75 14.89
CA ASP A 24 -7.64 8.49 14.06
C ASP A 24 -7.53 7.15 13.36
N HIS A 25 -6.34 6.84 12.85
CA HIS A 25 -6.09 5.56 12.21
C HIS A 25 -6.26 4.40 13.20
N SER A 26 -5.72 4.55 14.41
CA SER A 26 -5.84 3.53 15.43
C SER A 26 -7.30 3.30 15.82
N LYS A 27 -8.10 4.35 15.93
CA LYS A 27 -9.53 4.23 16.22
C LYS A 27 -10.26 3.50 15.12
N MET A 28 -9.97 3.83 13.86
CA MET A 28 -10.56 3.11 12.72
C MET A 28 -10.20 1.63 12.74
N MET A 29 -8.94 1.32 12.98
CA MET A 29 -8.46 -0.06 13.01
C MET A 29 -9.09 -0.86 14.16
N MET A 30 -9.27 -0.23 15.33
CA MET A 30 -9.88 -0.90 16.48
C MET A 30 -11.35 -1.24 16.26
N ASN A 31 -12.05 -0.44 15.46
CA ASN A 31 -13.47 -0.65 15.19
C ASN A 31 -13.72 -1.53 13.95
N MET A 32 -12.70 -1.81 13.17
CA MET A 32 -12.83 -2.65 11.99
C MET A 32 -12.72 -4.13 12.37
N LYS A 33 -13.71 -4.90 11.92
CA LYS A 33 -13.57 -6.36 11.91
C LYS A 33 -12.69 -6.73 10.75
N VAL A 34 -11.52 -7.29 11.05
CA VAL A 34 -10.56 -7.69 10.03
C VAL A 34 -10.87 -9.12 9.62
N SER A 35 -11.18 -9.31 8.35
CA SER A 35 -11.25 -10.61 7.70
C SER A 35 -10.11 -10.73 6.70
N ASP A 36 -9.86 -11.94 6.23
CA ASP A 36 -8.83 -12.14 5.20
C ASP A 36 -9.09 -11.25 4.00
N ARG A 37 -10.33 -11.20 3.56
CA ARG A 37 -10.72 -10.39 2.41
C ARG A 37 -10.55 -8.90 2.67
N SER A 38 -11.06 -8.40 3.79
CA SER A 38 -10.96 -6.97 4.10
C SER A 38 -9.51 -6.54 4.29
N TYR A 39 -8.69 -7.41 4.87
CA TYR A 39 -7.25 -7.15 5.00
C TYR A 39 -6.61 -6.96 3.64
N LEU A 40 -6.83 -7.90 2.72
CA LEU A 40 -6.24 -7.85 1.38
C LEU A 40 -6.75 -6.63 0.59
N GLU A 41 -8.05 -6.36 0.65
CA GLU A 41 -8.64 -5.21 -0.02
C GLU A 41 -8.08 -3.88 0.48
N HIS A 42 -7.67 -3.84 1.75
CA HIS A 42 -7.06 -2.65 2.34
C HIS A 42 -5.57 -2.54 2.03
N MET A 43 -4.87 -3.66 2.10
CA MET A 43 -3.42 -3.65 1.94
C MET A 43 -2.97 -3.37 0.51
N ILE A 44 -3.76 -3.76 -0.47
CA ILE A 44 -3.41 -3.51 -1.88
C ILE A 44 -3.24 -2.01 -2.15
N PRO A 45 -4.22 -1.15 -1.85
CA PRO A 45 -4.03 0.29 -2.05
C PRO A 45 -2.94 0.90 -1.16
N HIS A 46 -2.74 0.38 0.05
CA HIS A 46 -1.64 0.83 0.90
C HIS A 46 -0.28 0.57 0.25
N HIS A 47 -0.09 -0.62 -0.30
CA HIS A 47 1.14 -0.97 -1.02
C HIS A 47 1.31 -0.10 -2.26
N GLN A 48 0.22 0.21 -2.95
CA GLN A 48 0.28 1.07 -4.13
C GLN A 48 0.74 2.49 -3.79
N VAL A 49 0.25 3.03 -2.67
CA VAL A 49 0.71 4.35 -2.20
C VAL A 49 2.21 4.33 -1.92
N ALA A 50 2.71 3.29 -1.27
CA ALA A 50 4.13 3.15 -0.99
C ALA A 50 4.97 3.12 -2.27
N ILE A 51 4.49 2.41 -3.29
CA ILE A 51 5.14 2.34 -4.61
C ILE A 51 5.17 3.73 -5.25
N ASP A 52 4.05 4.42 -5.27
CA ASP A 52 3.94 5.74 -5.90
C ASP A 52 4.84 6.76 -5.22
N MET A 53 4.87 6.76 -3.90
CA MET A 53 5.77 7.63 -3.13
C MET A 53 7.24 7.33 -3.43
N SER A 54 7.59 6.06 -3.49
CA SER A 54 8.97 5.64 -3.77
C SER A 54 9.39 6.03 -5.18
N LYS A 55 8.53 5.85 -6.16
CA LYS A 55 8.78 6.30 -7.54
C LYS A 55 8.97 7.81 -7.60
N ARG A 56 8.15 8.54 -6.85
CA ARG A 56 8.25 10.00 -6.81
C ARG A 56 9.57 10.45 -6.18
N LEU A 57 9.94 9.84 -5.08
CA LEU A 57 11.20 10.14 -4.41
C LEU A 57 12.39 9.87 -5.34
N LEU A 58 12.37 8.78 -6.09
CA LEU A 58 13.45 8.43 -7.02
C LEU A 58 13.69 9.49 -8.09
N LEU A 59 12.66 10.26 -8.46
CA LEU A 59 12.81 11.34 -9.44
C LEU A 59 13.59 12.53 -8.91
N HIS A 60 13.72 12.66 -7.60
CA HIS A 60 14.23 13.88 -6.98
C HIS A 60 15.41 13.67 -6.04
N THR A 61 15.52 12.50 -5.42
CA THR A 61 16.54 12.27 -4.41
C THR A 61 17.92 12.09 -5.02
N ASN A 62 18.92 12.62 -4.33
CA ASN A 62 20.33 12.38 -4.61
C ASN A 62 20.97 11.42 -3.60
N ASN A 63 20.19 10.91 -2.66
CA ASN A 63 20.67 10.01 -1.64
C ASN A 63 20.74 8.60 -2.19
N SER A 64 21.95 8.06 -2.34
CA SER A 64 22.15 6.75 -2.95
C SER A 64 21.52 5.60 -2.13
N TYR A 65 21.50 5.73 -0.83
CA TYR A 65 20.87 4.71 0.03
C TYR A 65 19.36 4.69 -0.16
N LEU A 66 18.74 5.86 -0.25
CA LEU A 66 17.30 5.97 -0.53
C LEU A 66 16.97 5.47 -1.93
N MET A 67 17.82 5.72 -2.90
CA MET A 67 17.63 5.21 -4.26
C MET A 67 17.55 3.68 -4.27
N VAL A 68 18.49 3.04 -3.61
CA VAL A 68 18.51 1.57 -3.50
C VAL A 68 17.29 1.07 -2.72
N PHE A 69 17.00 1.72 -1.60
CA PHE A 69 15.86 1.37 -0.76
C PHE A 69 14.54 1.45 -1.53
N CYS A 70 14.32 2.56 -2.25
CA CYS A 70 13.09 2.76 -3.00
C CYS A 70 12.93 1.75 -4.14
N ARG A 71 14.01 1.45 -4.86
CA ARG A 71 13.96 0.46 -5.93
C ARG A 71 13.58 -0.92 -5.41
N LYS A 72 14.16 -1.31 -4.29
CA LYS A 72 13.84 -2.58 -3.66
C LYS A 72 12.39 -2.60 -3.17
N LEU A 73 11.97 -1.52 -2.52
CA LEU A 73 10.60 -1.40 -2.01
C LEU A 73 9.58 -1.53 -3.15
N ILE A 74 9.83 -0.85 -4.27
CA ILE A 74 8.93 -0.90 -5.43
C ILE A 74 8.76 -2.35 -5.91
N VAL A 75 9.86 -3.06 -6.09
CA VAL A 75 9.82 -4.45 -6.55
C VAL A 75 9.09 -5.34 -5.54
N ASP A 76 9.45 -5.22 -4.27
CA ASP A 76 8.87 -6.04 -3.20
C ASP A 76 7.36 -5.78 -3.07
N GLN A 77 6.96 -4.52 -3.08
CA GLN A 77 5.56 -4.14 -2.92
C GLN A 77 4.72 -4.53 -4.14
N GLN A 78 5.27 -4.41 -5.35
CA GLN A 78 4.58 -4.87 -6.56
C GLN A 78 4.36 -6.38 -6.54
N SER A 79 5.35 -7.13 -6.10
CA SER A 79 5.23 -8.58 -5.94
C SER A 79 4.16 -8.94 -4.92
N GLU A 80 4.10 -8.20 -3.81
CA GLU A 80 3.10 -8.42 -2.78
C GLU A 80 1.69 -8.08 -3.27
N ILE A 81 1.53 -7.00 -4.05
CA ILE A 81 0.25 -6.64 -4.66
C ILE A 81 -0.22 -7.76 -5.58
N TYR A 82 0.67 -8.28 -6.40
CA TYR A 82 0.35 -9.39 -7.30
C TYR A 82 -0.12 -10.61 -6.50
N LEU A 83 0.61 -10.95 -5.45
CA LEU A 83 0.24 -12.07 -4.58
C LEU A 83 -1.11 -11.83 -3.91
N MET A 84 -1.34 -10.63 -3.37
CA MET A 84 -2.61 -10.30 -2.71
C MET A 84 -3.79 -10.36 -3.67
N ASN A 85 -3.63 -9.89 -4.90
CA ASN A 85 -4.66 -10.00 -5.93
C ASN A 85 -4.95 -11.45 -6.26
N ASN A 86 -3.92 -12.27 -6.37
CA ASN A 86 -4.10 -13.70 -6.60
C ASN A 86 -4.82 -14.39 -5.45
N LEU A 87 -4.48 -14.03 -4.21
CA LEU A 87 -5.15 -14.57 -3.04
C LEU A 87 -6.63 -14.21 -3.02
N LEU A 88 -6.95 -12.95 -3.32
CA LEU A 88 -8.35 -12.51 -3.41
C LEU A 88 -9.11 -13.27 -4.47
N ASN A 89 -8.55 -13.34 -5.67
CA ASN A 89 -9.25 -13.93 -6.81
C ASN A 89 -9.34 -15.45 -6.70
N ASN A 90 -8.25 -16.10 -6.32
CA ASN A 90 -8.16 -17.55 -6.32
C ASN A 90 -8.79 -18.17 -5.09
N THR A 91 -8.61 -17.58 -3.91
CA THR A 91 -9.15 -18.13 -2.67
C THR A 91 -10.68 -18.20 -2.73
N TYR A 92 -11.32 -17.12 -3.16
CA TYR A 92 -12.80 -17.08 -3.20
C TYR A 92 -13.35 -17.88 -4.37
N ASN A 93 -12.73 -17.77 -5.54
CA ASN A 93 -13.16 -18.52 -6.71
C ASN A 93 -12.85 -20.02 -6.54
N TYR A 94 -11.71 -20.34 -5.93
CA TYR A 94 -11.28 -21.70 -5.70
C TYR A 94 -12.21 -22.42 -4.72
N THR A 95 -12.63 -21.74 -3.69
CA THR A 95 -13.61 -22.30 -2.74
C THR A 95 -14.90 -22.71 -3.44
N SER A 96 -15.35 -21.88 -4.39
CA SER A 96 -16.53 -22.20 -5.21
C SER A 96 -16.30 -23.44 -6.07
N LEU A 97 -15.10 -23.64 -6.57
CA LEU A 97 -14.77 -24.79 -7.41
C LEU A 97 -14.63 -26.08 -6.62
N LEU A 98 -14.23 -26.00 -5.37
CA LEU A 98 -14.07 -27.16 -4.50
C LEU A 98 -15.40 -27.64 -3.89
N LEU A 99 -16.37 -26.78 -3.85
CA LEU A 99 -17.70 -27.12 -3.36
C LEU A 99 -18.59 -27.61 -4.48
#